data_99b3eb62a4eb7284405b37d4f3c37838
#
_entry.id   99b3eb62a4eb7284405b37d4f3c37838
#
_cell.length_a   1.000
_cell.length_b   1.000
_cell.length_c   1.000
_cell.angle_alpha   90.00
_cell.angle_beta   90.00
_cell.angle_gamma   90.00
#
_symmetry.space_group_name_H-M   'P 1'
#
loop_
_entity.id
_entity.type
_entity.pdbx_description
1 polymer ?
#
loop_
_entity_poly.entity_id
_entity_poly.type
_entity_poly.pdbx_seq_one_letter_code
_entity_poly.pdbx_strand_id
1 'polypeptide(L)'
;IDAPEIEQHCKKPWIQFNFITLNKKYKCGLVAKERLDKIISKNKIKCKGEKYDRYKRLIAICYKKKIDLNNWMVKNGLALNYTKYSKKYISSEIQAKREKLGLWKGQFDKPWEWRKKNK
;
A
#
# COMPACT_ATOMS: atom_id res chain seq x y z
N ILE A 1 1.30 7.63 -3.52
CA ILE A 1 0.98 6.22 -3.28
C ILE A 1 -0.50 6.06 -2.94
N ASP A 2 -1.00 4.88 -3.11
CA ASP A 2 -2.39 4.55 -2.79
C ASP A 2 -2.43 3.21 -2.08
N ALA A 3 -2.91 3.22 -0.85
CA ALA A 3 -3.03 2.03 -0.02
C ALA A 3 -4.48 1.51 -0.05
N PRO A 4 -4.70 0.21 0.21
CA PRO A 4 -6.06 -0.31 0.33
C PRO A 4 -6.86 0.47 1.37
N GLU A 5 -8.14 0.67 1.11
CA GLU A 5 -9.04 1.28 2.08
C GLU A 5 -9.17 0.39 3.31
N ILE A 6 -9.46 0.98 4.48
CA ILE A 6 -9.57 0.23 5.74
C ILE A 6 -10.54 -0.94 5.61
N GLU A 7 -11.62 -0.73 4.86
CA GLU A 7 -12.67 -1.74 4.67
C GLU A 7 -12.35 -2.75 3.57
N GLN A 8 -11.28 -2.53 2.81
CA GLN A 8 -10.93 -3.39 1.69
C GLN A 8 -10.39 -4.73 2.15
N HIS A 9 -10.87 -5.79 1.48
CA HIS A 9 -10.37 -7.14 1.66
C HIS A 9 -9.57 -7.56 0.43
N CYS A 10 -8.52 -8.32 0.66
CA CYS A 10 -7.67 -8.90 -0.37
C CYS A 10 -7.58 -10.41 -0.14
N LYS A 11 -6.97 -11.13 -1.07
CA LYS A 11 -6.78 -12.56 -0.93
C LYS A 11 -5.29 -12.88 -0.84
N LYS A 12 -4.95 -13.89 -0.05
CA LYS A 12 -3.58 -14.41 0.04
C LYS A 12 -3.60 -15.93 0.07
N PRO A 13 -2.53 -16.59 -0.39
CA PRO A 13 -2.42 -18.04 -0.28
C PRO A 13 -2.48 -18.47 1.20
N TRP A 14 -3.29 -19.47 1.49
CA TRP A 14 -3.44 -19.98 2.85
C TRP A 14 -2.95 -21.41 2.97
N ILE A 15 -3.46 -22.28 2.09
CA ILE A 15 -3.11 -23.69 2.08
C ILE A 15 -2.78 -24.08 0.65
N GLN A 16 -1.67 -24.80 0.47
CA GLN A 16 -1.35 -25.44 -0.80
C GLN A 16 -1.45 -26.95 -0.61
N PHE A 17 -2.34 -27.58 -1.39
CA PHE A 17 -2.55 -29.01 -1.35
C PHE A 17 -2.37 -29.55 -2.77
N ASN A 18 -1.32 -30.37 -2.97
CA ASN A 18 -0.91 -30.83 -4.30
C ASN A 18 -0.68 -29.63 -5.24
N PHE A 19 -1.46 -29.53 -6.34
CA PHE A 19 -1.37 -28.41 -7.30
C PHE A 19 -2.45 -27.36 -7.07
N ILE A 20 -3.19 -27.45 -5.97
CA ILE A 20 -4.29 -26.54 -5.66
C ILE A 20 -3.86 -25.60 -4.54
N THR A 21 -3.98 -24.29 -4.80
CA THR A 21 -3.76 -23.26 -3.78
C THR A 21 -5.11 -22.72 -3.34
N LEU A 22 -5.41 -22.83 -2.05
CA LEU A 22 -6.60 -22.22 -1.47
C LEU A 22 -6.26 -20.82 -0.96
N ASN A 23 -7.05 -19.84 -1.34
CA ASN A 23 -6.86 -18.46 -0.94
C ASN A 23 -7.77 -18.09 0.22
N LYS A 24 -7.27 -17.23 1.07
CA LYS A 24 -7.99 -16.70 2.23
C LYS A 24 -8.17 -15.20 2.07
N LYS A 25 -9.37 -14.69 2.39
CA LYS A 25 -9.61 -13.27 2.49
C LYS A 25 -8.95 -12.70 3.74
N TYR A 26 -8.38 -11.51 3.65
CA TYR A 26 -7.86 -10.80 4.80
C TYR A 26 -8.10 -9.30 4.65
N LYS A 27 -8.08 -8.60 5.76
CA LYS A 27 -8.34 -7.15 5.82
C LYS A 27 -7.08 -6.38 5.45
N CYS A 28 -6.77 -6.31 4.16
CA CYS A 28 -5.51 -5.72 3.68
C CYS A 28 -5.40 -4.22 3.99
N GLY A 29 -6.50 -3.49 3.96
CA GLY A 29 -6.48 -2.07 4.34
C GLY A 29 -6.13 -1.87 5.81
N LEU A 30 -6.70 -2.70 6.67
CA LEU A 30 -6.39 -2.65 8.10
C LEU A 30 -4.94 -3.04 8.37
N VAL A 31 -4.44 -4.07 7.68
CA VAL A 31 -3.03 -4.49 7.79
C VAL A 31 -2.10 -3.36 7.40
N ALA A 32 -2.38 -2.67 6.28
CA ALA A 32 -1.57 -1.54 5.85
C ALA A 32 -1.54 -0.44 6.90
N LYS A 33 -2.71 -0.10 7.47
CA LYS A 33 -2.81 0.89 8.53
C LYS A 33 -2.00 0.49 9.77
N GLU A 34 -2.17 -0.73 10.23
CA GLU A 34 -1.48 -1.22 11.43
C GLU A 34 0.04 -1.25 11.25
N ARG A 35 0.51 -1.66 10.06
CA ARG A 35 1.94 -1.67 9.76
C ARG A 35 2.52 -0.26 9.75
N LEU A 36 1.79 0.70 9.18
CA LEU A 36 2.19 2.11 9.18
C LEU A 36 2.19 2.68 10.60
N ASP A 37 1.14 2.43 11.37
CA ASP A 37 1.06 2.88 12.76
C ASP A 37 2.25 2.35 13.59
N LYS A 38 2.63 1.11 13.35
CA LYS A 38 3.74 0.48 14.07
C LYS A 38 5.08 1.13 13.75
N ILE A 39 5.36 1.43 12.48
CA ILE A 39 6.63 2.07 12.12
C ILE A 39 6.68 3.52 12.59
N ILE A 40 5.55 4.22 12.55
CA ILE A 40 5.48 5.60 13.04
C ILE A 40 5.62 5.63 14.56
N SER A 41 4.84 4.80 15.27
CA SER A 41 4.81 4.74 16.73
C SER A 41 4.73 6.16 17.33
N LYS A 42 5.58 6.51 18.28
CA LYS A 42 5.60 7.83 18.90
C LYS A 42 6.60 8.80 18.24
N ASN A 43 7.08 8.49 17.05
CA ASN A 43 8.07 9.30 16.38
C ASN A 43 7.43 10.50 15.69
N LYS A 44 8.18 11.58 15.58
CA LYS A 44 7.76 12.74 14.82
C LYS A 44 7.88 12.44 13.34
N ILE A 45 6.84 12.81 12.59
CA ILE A 45 6.78 12.63 11.14
C ILE A 45 6.83 13.99 10.49
N LYS A 46 7.70 14.13 9.49
CA LYS A 46 7.79 15.34 8.67
C LYS A 46 7.31 15.04 7.27
N CYS A 47 6.38 15.84 6.79
CA CYS A 47 5.85 15.70 5.44
C CYS A 47 6.20 16.95 4.62
N LYS A 48 6.66 16.73 3.40
CA LYS A 48 7.06 17.80 2.47
C LYS A 48 6.24 17.70 1.20
N GLY A 49 5.65 18.80 0.78
CA GLY A 49 4.91 18.87 -0.47
C GLY A 49 4.54 20.31 -0.79
N GLU A 50 4.27 20.58 -2.07
CA GLU A 50 3.97 21.93 -2.55
C GLU A 50 2.65 21.98 -3.31
N LYS A 51 2.14 20.83 -3.76
CA LYS A 51 0.94 20.74 -4.58
C LYS A 51 -0.22 20.15 -3.81
N TYR A 52 -1.43 20.52 -4.21
CA TYR A 52 -2.67 20.00 -3.64
C TYR A 52 -3.45 19.23 -4.70
N ASP A 53 -4.16 18.21 -4.26
CA ASP A 53 -5.06 17.50 -5.16
C ASP A 53 -6.39 18.28 -5.32
N ARG A 54 -7.32 17.74 -6.11
CA ARG A 54 -8.62 18.40 -6.34
C ARG A 54 -9.50 18.50 -5.09
N TYR A 55 -9.18 17.75 -4.04
CA TYR A 55 -9.87 17.81 -2.75
C TYR A 55 -9.14 18.67 -1.73
N LYS A 56 -8.15 19.47 -2.18
CA LYS A 56 -7.33 20.36 -1.35
C LYS A 56 -6.46 19.62 -0.32
N ARG A 57 -6.13 18.35 -0.57
CA ARG A 57 -5.19 17.61 0.25
C ARG A 57 -3.78 17.82 -0.26
N LEU A 58 -2.84 18.03 0.63
CA LEU A 58 -1.44 18.21 0.28
C LEU A 58 -0.86 16.89 -0.25
N ILE A 59 -0.34 16.92 -1.47
CA ILE A 59 0.40 15.81 -2.04
C ILE A 59 1.81 15.88 -1.47
N ALA A 60 2.17 14.95 -0.59
CA ALA A 60 3.39 15.06 0.18
C ALA A 60 4.15 13.74 0.27
N ILE A 61 5.43 13.85 0.56
CA ILE A 61 6.27 12.73 0.94
C ILE A 61 6.52 12.86 2.44
N CYS A 62 6.22 11.83 3.19
CA CYS A 62 6.36 11.84 4.64
C CYS A 62 7.55 11.01 5.08
N TYR A 63 8.26 11.50 6.08
CA TYR A 63 9.49 10.90 6.57
C TYR A 63 9.44 10.65 8.08
N LYS A 64 9.92 9.50 8.47
CA LYS A 64 10.34 9.22 9.84
C LYS A 64 11.86 9.25 9.85
N LYS A 65 12.46 10.29 10.42
CA LYS A 65 13.91 10.52 10.32
C LYS A 65 14.30 10.59 8.82
N LYS A 66 15.14 9.66 8.34
CA LYS A 66 15.55 9.61 6.94
C LYS A 66 14.74 8.62 6.10
N ILE A 67 13.75 7.96 6.70
CA ILE A 67 12.94 6.96 6.01
C ILE A 67 11.79 7.64 5.28
N ASP A 68 11.78 7.53 3.95
CA ASP A 68 10.63 7.92 3.13
C ASP A 68 9.52 6.90 3.37
N LEU A 69 8.50 7.29 4.13
CA LEU A 69 7.41 6.38 4.49
C LEU A 69 6.57 5.97 3.29
N ASN A 70 6.44 6.84 2.30
CA ASN A 70 5.73 6.49 1.06
C ASN A 70 6.46 5.34 0.35
N ASN A 71 7.78 5.46 0.21
CA ASN A 71 8.60 4.41 -0.38
C ASN A 71 8.55 3.12 0.45
N TRP A 72 8.61 3.25 1.76
CA TRP A 72 8.55 2.10 2.68
C TRP A 72 7.25 1.31 2.49
N MET A 73 6.11 2.01 2.37
CA MET A 73 4.82 1.36 2.14
C MET A 73 4.80 0.59 0.82
N VAL A 74 5.28 1.21 -0.26
CA VAL A 74 5.31 0.58 -1.59
C VAL A 74 6.29 -0.59 -1.60
N LYS A 75 7.47 -0.39 -1.05
CA LYS A 75 8.52 -1.42 -1.02
C LYS A 75 8.11 -2.67 -0.25
N ASN A 76 7.28 -2.51 0.78
CA ASN A 76 6.76 -3.65 1.56
C ASN A 76 5.45 -4.21 1.01
N GLY A 77 4.99 -3.73 -0.12
CA GLY A 77 3.76 -4.22 -0.74
C GLY A 77 2.49 -3.84 0.00
N LEU A 78 2.52 -2.78 0.79
CA LEU A 78 1.38 -2.29 1.56
C LEU A 78 0.59 -1.21 0.84
N ALA A 79 1.17 -0.63 -0.20
CA ALA A 79 0.56 0.38 -1.04
C ALA A 79 1.09 0.26 -2.47
N LEU A 80 0.39 0.88 -3.40
CA LEU A 80 0.80 0.92 -4.80
C LEU A 80 1.27 2.32 -5.17
N ASN A 81 2.17 2.40 -6.15
CA ASN A 81 2.49 3.68 -6.77
C ASN A 81 1.29 4.14 -7.60
N TYR A 82 0.75 5.32 -7.28
CA TYR A 82 -0.38 5.87 -8.03
C TYR A 82 0.16 6.69 -9.20
N THR A 83 0.30 6.05 -10.35
CA THR A 83 0.96 6.60 -11.53
C THR A 83 0.32 7.90 -12.04
N LYS A 84 -0.97 8.09 -11.77
CA LYS A 84 -1.68 9.33 -12.10
C LYS A 84 -1.00 10.57 -11.49
N TYR A 85 -0.41 10.43 -10.30
CA TYR A 85 0.21 11.55 -9.60
C TYR A 85 1.73 11.54 -9.64
N SER A 86 2.36 10.36 -9.68
CA SER A 86 3.82 10.28 -9.65
C SER A 86 4.31 8.92 -10.10
N LYS A 87 5.49 8.89 -10.67
CA LYS A 87 6.19 7.64 -11.04
C LYS A 87 7.35 7.35 -10.10
N LYS A 88 7.47 8.10 -9.01
CA LYS A 88 8.65 8.07 -8.13
C LYS A 88 8.93 6.70 -7.53
N TYR A 89 7.89 5.91 -7.23
CA TYR A 89 8.03 4.65 -6.50
C TYR A 89 7.82 3.41 -7.37
N ILE A 90 7.85 3.55 -8.69
CA ILE A 90 7.64 2.41 -9.61
C ILE A 90 8.68 1.32 -9.38
N SER A 91 9.94 1.68 -9.19
CA SER A 91 11.02 0.70 -8.95
C SER A 91 10.76 -0.11 -7.68
N SER A 92 10.34 0.55 -6.62
CA SER A 92 10.02 -0.13 -5.36
C SER A 92 8.81 -1.05 -5.51
N GLU A 93 7.81 -0.64 -6.29
CA GLU A 93 6.64 -1.47 -6.58
C GLU A 93 7.02 -2.72 -7.36
N ILE A 94 7.85 -2.58 -8.39
CA ILE A 94 8.34 -3.70 -9.19
C ILE A 94 9.09 -4.69 -8.31
N GLN A 95 9.93 -4.20 -7.41
CA GLN A 95 10.67 -5.03 -6.47
C GLN A 95 9.73 -5.79 -5.53
N ALA A 96 8.76 -5.10 -4.94
CA ALA A 96 7.78 -5.72 -4.05
C ALA A 96 6.98 -6.81 -4.77
N LYS A 97 6.59 -6.56 -6.02
CA LYS A 97 5.87 -7.52 -6.85
C LYS A 97 6.73 -8.76 -7.12
N ARG A 98 8.00 -8.55 -7.48
CA ARG A 98 8.94 -9.64 -7.75
C ARG A 98 9.16 -10.51 -6.53
N GLU A 99 9.29 -9.89 -5.36
CA GLU A 99 9.52 -10.59 -4.10
C GLU A 99 8.24 -11.09 -3.44
N LYS A 100 7.08 -10.82 -4.03
CA LYS A 100 5.76 -11.22 -3.54
C LYS A 100 5.51 -10.76 -2.10
N LEU A 101 5.77 -9.48 -1.85
CA LEU A 101 5.58 -8.88 -0.53
C LEU A 101 4.17 -8.30 -0.38
N GLY A 102 3.62 -8.40 0.83
CA GLY A 102 2.34 -7.80 1.17
C GLY A 102 1.23 -8.19 0.22
N LEU A 103 0.61 -7.20 -0.43
CA LEU A 103 -0.48 -7.41 -1.40
C LEU A 103 -0.09 -8.36 -2.53
N TRP A 104 1.19 -8.35 -2.92
CA TRP A 104 1.68 -9.14 -4.04
C TRP A 104 1.79 -10.64 -3.75
N LYS A 105 1.51 -11.06 -2.52
CA LYS A 105 1.42 -12.48 -2.17
C LYS A 105 0.17 -13.15 -2.73
N GLY A 106 -0.85 -12.39 -3.03
CA GLY A 106 -2.14 -12.92 -3.47
C GLY A 106 -2.83 -12.04 -4.48
N GLN A 107 -4.15 -12.01 -4.42
CA GLN A 107 -4.99 -11.26 -5.33
C GLN A 107 -5.66 -10.10 -4.61
N PHE A 108 -5.75 -8.97 -5.28
CA PHE A 108 -6.37 -7.78 -4.74
C PHE A 108 -6.86 -6.87 -5.85
N ASP A 109 -7.86 -6.05 -5.55
CA ASP A 109 -8.23 -4.93 -6.41
C ASP A 109 -7.32 -3.76 -6.10
N LYS A 110 -6.87 -3.05 -7.13
CA LYS A 110 -6.13 -1.81 -6.91
C LYS A 110 -7.01 -0.84 -6.12
N PRO A 111 -6.46 -0.09 -5.16
CA PRO A 111 -7.29 0.77 -4.31
C PRO A 111 -8.24 1.69 -5.05
N TRP A 112 -7.76 2.31 -6.15
CA TRP A 112 -8.61 3.21 -6.95
C TRP A 112 -9.72 2.46 -7.70
N GLU A 113 -9.50 1.20 -8.08
CA GLU A 113 -10.53 0.36 -8.68
C GLU A 113 -11.55 -0.09 -7.65
N TRP A 114 -11.08 -0.46 -6.45
CA TRP A 114 -11.96 -0.86 -5.35
C TRP A 114 -12.90 0.28 -4.97
N ARG A 115 -12.39 1.51 -4.88
CA ARG A 115 -13.21 2.69 -4.57
C ARG A 115 -14.32 2.91 -5.60
N LYS A 116 -14.02 2.67 -6.88
CA LYS A 116 -15.03 2.79 -7.94
C LYS A 116 -16.15 1.77 -7.79
N LYS A 117 -15.81 0.53 -7.41
CA LYS A 117 -16.79 -0.54 -7.22
C LYS A 117 -17.65 -0.36 -5.98
N ASN A 118 -17.12 0.31 -4.96
CA ASN A 118 -17.77 0.42 -3.65
C ASN A 118 -18.21 1.85 -3.33
N LYS A 119 -18.50 2.59 -4.35
CA LYS A 119 -18.97 3.96 -4.25
C LYS A 119 -20.38 4.04 -3.69
#